data_46452f8c2d668876dc2ebcd1c05aded5
#
_entry.id   46452f8c2d668876dc2ebcd1c05aded5
#
_cell.length_a   1.000
_cell.length_b   1.000
_cell.length_c   1.000
_cell.angle_alpha   90.00
_cell.angle_beta   90.00
_cell.angle_gamma   90.00
#
_symmetry.space_group_name_H-M   'P 1'
#
loop_
_entity.id
_entity.type
_entity.pdbx_description
1 polymer ?
#
loop_
_entity_poly.entity_id
_entity_poly.type
_entity_poly.pdbx_seq_one_letter_code
_entity_poly.pdbx_strand_id
1 'polypeptide(L)'
;CRGEYVARMDSDDICLPERLALQKCHLDRHPHLGLVGGRVRFGGDPELGRGYKAYVDWTNTLVAEEEIYLSRFVESPYANPSIMFRKELVSRCGPFYDGAFPEDYEFLLRLMAAGVRMDKVPQDVLIWNDPPSQLTRTDPRYDPDAFYRIKAGYLAKWLISRGFTRVSIIGGGRTTRRRALMLEEHGVFIERWLEVDPDKIGQRASGRPVCSWREVGAPQGEFLLSYVGNRGSGARIASELRQLGWVPGIHFLLAA
;
A
#
# COMPACT_ATOMS: atom_id res chain seq x y z
N CYS A 1 4.61 16.35 21.64
CA CYS A 1 6.00 16.58 21.20
C CYS A 1 6.28 18.08 21.07
N ARG A 2 7.49 18.55 21.49
CA ARG A 2 7.90 19.96 21.36
C ARG A 2 8.74 20.25 20.11
N GLY A 3 9.37 19.20 19.54
CA GLY A 3 10.26 19.32 18.39
C GLY A 3 9.53 19.67 17.09
N GLU A 4 10.31 20.05 16.07
CA GLU A 4 9.88 20.30 14.70
C GLU A 4 9.52 19.01 13.96
N TYR A 5 10.20 17.92 14.30
CA TYR A 5 9.96 16.59 13.76
C TYR A 5 9.36 15.66 14.81
N VAL A 6 8.58 14.71 14.37
CA VAL A 6 8.04 13.62 15.18
C VAL A 6 8.60 12.31 14.62
N ALA A 7 9.40 11.61 15.44
CA ALA A 7 9.86 10.25 15.13
C ALA A 7 8.94 9.26 15.84
N ARG A 8 8.28 8.40 15.08
CA ARG A 8 7.43 7.34 15.62
C ARG A 8 8.30 6.19 16.15
N MET A 9 7.94 5.63 17.27
CA MET A 9 8.65 4.50 17.86
C MET A 9 7.67 3.63 18.65
N ASP A 10 7.75 2.34 18.51
CA ASP A 10 7.01 1.39 19.34
C ASP A 10 7.91 0.88 20.47
N SER A 11 7.33 0.57 21.63
CA SER A 11 8.08 0.31 22.85
C SER A 11 8.84 -1.02 22.85
N ASP A 12 8.46 -1.92 21.96
CA ASP A 12 9.06 -3.24 21.77
C ASP A 12 10.14 -3.29 20.68
N ASP A 13 10.37 -2.16 20.00
CA ASP A 13 11.35 -2.06 18.91
C ASP A 13 12.69 -1.49 19.39
N ILE A 14 13.73 -1.65 18.56
CA ILE A 14 15.07 -1.14 18.86
C ILE A 14 15.45 -0.06 17.83
N CYS A 15 15.54 1.18 18.29
CA CYS A 15 16.05 2.29 17.49
C CYS A 15 17.55 2.15 17.25
N LEU A 16 17.98 2.17 15.99
CA LEU A 16 19.41 2.15 15.70
C LEU A 16 20.05 3.54 15.98
N PRO A 17 21.32 3.59 16.41
CA PRO A 17 21.94 4.82 16.94
C PRO A 17 21.87 6.02 15.97
N GLU A 18 22.12 5.80 14.68
CA GLU A 18 22.19 6.84 13.66
C GLU A 18 20.80 7.32 13.16
N ARG A 19 19.73 6.66 13.54
CA ARG A 19 18.38 6.87 12.98
C ARG A 19 17.97 8.34 12.97
N LEU A 20 17.95 8.98 14.14
CA LEU A 20 17.43 10.34 14.28
C LEU A 20 18.25 11.34 13.48
N ALA A 21 19.57 11.17 13.50
CA ALA A 21 20.49 12.04 12.73
C ALA A 21 20.30 11.87 11.23
N LEU A 22 20.20 10.63 10.74
CA LEU A 22 20.00 10.32 9.33
C LEU A 22 18.67 10.89 8.82
N GLN A 23 17.57 10.60 9.50
CA GLN A 23 16.23 11.01 9.08
C GLN A 23 16.06 12.54 9.16
N LYS A 24 16.56 13.18 10.24
CA LYS A 24 16.53 14.63 10.36
C LYS A 24 17.35 15.30 9.25
N CYS A 25 18.59 14.87 9.05
CA CYS A 25 19.45 15.42 7.99
C CYS A 25 18.83 15.27 6.61
N HIS A 26 18.15 14.14 6.35
CA HIS A 26 17.45 13.90 5.10
C HIS A 26 16.28 14.88 4.89
N LEU A 27 15.43 15.07 5.88
CA LEU A 27 14.34 16.04 5.81
C LEU A 27 14.84 17.48 5.69
N ASP A 28 15.93 17.85 6.38
CA ASP A 28 16.54 19.18 6.27
C ASP A 28 17.04 19.48 4.85
N ARG A 29 17.65 18.48 4.20
CA ARG A 29 18.17 18.59 2.83
C ARG A 29 17.07 18.54 1.76
N HIS A 30 15.92 17.98 2.09
CA HIS A 30 14.78 17.82 1.17
C HIS A 30 13.53 18.50 1.72
N PRO A 31 13.43 19.84 1.68
CA PRO A 31 12.34 20.60 2.29
C PRO A 31 10.98 20.31 1.66
N HIS A 32 10.92 19.72 0.46
CA HIS A 32 9.71 19.29 -0.21
C HIS A 32 9.12 17.99 0.37
N LEU A 33 9.90 17.22 1.12
CA LEU A 33 9.44 16.01 1.80
C LEU A 33 8.77 16.35 3.12
N GLY A 34 7.62 15.76 3.36
CA GLY A 34 6.92 15.87 4.64
C GLY A 34 7.22 14.73 5.60
N LEU A 35 7.57 13.56 5.06
CA LEU A 35 7.83 12.34 5.82
C LEU A 35 9.01 11.60 5.21
N VAL A 36 9.85 11.01 6.07
CA VAL A 36 10.89 10.07 5.69
C VAL A 36 10.79 8.81 6.54
N GLY A 37 10.91 7.65 5.92
CA GLY A 37 11.14 6.37 6.60
C GLY A 37 12.59 5.95 6.58
N GLY A 38 12.81 4.67 6.83
CA GLY A 38 14.09 4.00 6.61
C GLY A 38 13.86 2.51 6.44
N ARG A 39 14.92 1.78 6.06
CA ARG A 39 14.86 0.32 6.08
C ARG A 39 14.78 -0.19 7.51
N VAL A 40 14.20 -1.34 7.69
CA VAL A 40 14.09 -1.98 9.00
C VAL A 40 14.66 -3.40 8.95
N ARG A 41 15.22 -3.86 10.07
CA ARG A 41 15.62 -5.26 10.23
C ARG A 41 14.49 -6.01 10.91
N PHE A 42 14.17 -7.20 10.44
CA PHE A 42 13.24 -8.07 11.12
C PHE A 42 13.90 -8.63 12.39
N GLY A 43 13.31 -8.37 13.54
CA GLY A 43 13.81 -8.79 14.87
C GLY A 43 13.11 -10.02 15.46
N GLY A 44 12.15 -10.62 14.72
CA GLY A 44 11.45 -11.83 15.14
C GLY A 44 12.14 -13.13 14.69
N ASP A 45 11.50 -14.26 15.02
CA ASP A 45 11.91 -15.57 14.53
C ASP A 45 11.49 -15.70 13.04
N PRO A 46 12.44 -15.88 12.09
CA PRO A 46 12.14 -15.98 10.67
C PRO A 46 11.25 -17.16 10.29
N GLU A 47 11.27 -18.25 11.06
CA GLU A 47 10.45 -19.43 10.79
C GLU A 47 9.01 -19.24 11.24
N LEU A 48 8.80 -18.62 12.40
CA LEU A 48 7.46 -18.30 12.91
C LEU A 48 6.86 -17.07 12.25
N GLY A 49 7.68 -16.06 11.98
CA GLY A 49 7.29 -14.75 11.43
C GLY A 49 7.44 -14.61 9.91
N ARG A 50 7.35 -15.71 9.13
CA ARG A 50 7.58 -15.68 7.65
C ARG A 50 6.78 -14.59 6.93
N GLY A 51 5.55 -14.34 7.35
CA GLY A 51 4.70 -13.29 6.79
C GLY A 51 5.27 -11.90 6.99
N TYR A 52 5.64 -11.58 8.23
CA TYR A 52 6.21 -10.29 8.60
C TYR A 52 7.61 -10.09 8.01
N LYS A 53 8.45 -11.13 8.05
CA LYS A 53 9.77 -11.05 7.39
C LYS A 53 9.63 -10.69 5.92
N ALA A 54 8.72 -11.33 5.22
CA ALA A 54 8.51 -11.02 3.80
C ALA A 54 7.88 -9.65 3.57
N TYR A 55 7.06 -9.14 4.50
CA TYR A 55 6.61 -7.76 4.48
C TYR A 55 7.79 -6.79 4.68
N VAL A 56 8.66 -7.03 5.64
CA VAL A 56 9.89 -6.26 5.86
C VAL A 56 10.77 -6.27 4.61
N ASP A 57 11.02 -7.44 4.03
CA ASP A 57 11.82 -7.57 2.81
C ASP A 57 11.20 -6.74 1.67
N TRP A 58 9.88 -6.79 1.50
CA TRP A 58 9.17 -6.02 0.49
C TRP A 58 9.22 -4.50 0.76
N THR A 59 8.93 -4.03 1.98
CA THR A 59 8.97 -2.59 2.27
C THR A 59 10.37 -2.01 2.11
N ASN A 60 11.41 -2.81 2.35
CA ASN A 60 12.80 -2.39 2.19
C ASN A 60 13.23 -2.23 0.73
N THR A 61 12.49 -2.81 -0.23
CA THR A 61 12.71 -2.54 -1.66
C THR A 61 12.17 -1.18 -2.08
N LEU A 62 11.20 -0.62 -1.34
CA LEU A 62 10.57 0.64 -1.65
C LEU A 62 11.33 1.79 -0.97
N VAL A 63 12.18 2.49 -1.71
CA VAL A 63 13.00 3.58 -1.19
C VAL A 63 12.61 4.92 -1.81
N ALA A 64 12.49 4.94 -3.13
CA ALA A 64 12.16 6.16 -3.88
C ALA A 64 10.67 6.54 -3.73
N GLU A 65 10.41 7.84 -3.78
CA GLU A 65 9.07 8.42 -3.68
C GLU A 65 8.06 7.77 -4.64
N GLU A 66 8.46 7.57 -5.91
CA GLU A 66 7.58 6.98 -6.92
C GLU A 66 7.21 5.51 -6.59
N GLU A 67 8.19 4.71 -6.15
CA GLU A 67 7.96 3.31 -5.77
C GLU A 67 6.97 3.21 -4.60
N ILE A 68 7.17 4.05 -3.58
CA ILE A 68 6.31 4.16 -2.42
C ILE A 68 4.89 4.56 -2.83
N TYR A 69 4.77 5.60 -3.65
CA TYR A 69 3.49 6.11 -4.12
C TYR A 69 2.72 5.08 -4.96
N LEU A 70 3.38 4.37 -5.86
CA LEU A 70 2.76 3.33 -6.69
C LEU A 70 2.36 2.10 -5.87
N SER A 71 3.07 1.81 -4.79
CA SER A 71 2.84 0.63 -3.95
C SER A 71 1.86 0.86 -2.80
N ARG A 72 1.42 2.10 -2.56
CA ARG A 72 0.59 2.47 -1.40
C ARG A 72 -0.74 1.73 -1.28
N PHE A 73 -1.25 1.19 -2.38
CA PHE A 73 -2.48 0.39 -2.40
C PHE A 73 -2.22 -1.12 -2.44
N VAL A 74 -0.98 -1.56 -2.47
CA VAL A 74 -0.64 -2.97 -2.25
C VAL A 74 -0.79 -3.28 -0.76
N GLU A 75 0.06 -2.64 0.04
CA GLU A 75 0.09 -2.72 1.50
C GLU A 75 0.71 -1.43 2.06
N SER A 76 0.77 -1.26 3.38
CA SER A 76 1.48 -0.11 3.96
C SER A 76 2.95 -0.10 3.50
N PRO A 77 3.42 0.95 2.82
CA PRO A 77 4.80 0.97 2.32
C PRO A 77 5.84 1.27 3.39
N TYR A 78 5.44 1.47 4.64
CA TYR A 78 6.31 1.74 5.78
C TYR A 78 6.01 0.82 6.95
N ALA A 79 7.04 0.35 7.63
CA ALA A 79 6.91 -0.08 9.01
C ALA A 79 6.65 1.18 9.85
N ASN A 80 5.50 1.29 10.49
CA ASN A 80 5.07 2.50 11.19
C ASN A 80 6.10 3.04 12.19
N PRO A 81 6.78 2.22 13.03
CA PRO A 81 7.80 2.72 13.95
C PRO A 81 9.08 3.25 13.27
N SER A 82 9.22 3.12 11.95
CA SER A 82 10.39 3.61 11.21
C SER A 82 10.27 5.05 10.68
N ILE A 83 9.10 5.68 10.79
CA ILE A 83 8.85 6.98 10.17
C ILE A 83 9.31 8.15 11.04
N MET A 84 9.74 9.22 10.38
CA MET A 84 9.88 10.58 10.93
C MET A 84 9.17 11.56 10.00
N PHE A 85 8.42 12.49 10.55
CA PHE A 85 7.66 13.46 9.76
C PHE A 85 7.68 14.87 10.36
N ARG A 86 7.44 15.88 9.53
CA ARG A 86 7.30 17.26 9.98
C ARG A 86 6.05 17.41 10.85
N LYS A 87 6.21 17.95 12.04
CA LYS A 87 5.12 18.10 13.02
C LYS A 87 3.95 18.92 12.47
N GLU A 88 4.20 19.87 11.59
CA GLU A 88 3.17 20.68 10.93
C GLU A 88 2.13 19.85 10.16
N LEU A 89 2.48 18.62 9.71
CA LEU A 89 1.55 17.73 9.05
C LEU A 89 0.35 17.36 9.94
N VAL A 90 0.55 17.30 11.25
CA VAL A 90 -0.54 17.05 12.19
C VAL A 90 -1.57 18.19 12.19
N SER A 91 -1.11 19.43 12.07
CA SER A 91 -2.02 20.59 11.96
C SER A 91 -2.69 20.68 10.60
N ARG A 92 -1.96 20.29 9.52
CA ARG A 92 -2.44 20.37 8.14
C ARG A 92 -3.35 19.22 7.74
N CYS A 93 -3.01 18.02 8.14
CA CYS A 93 -3.67 16.78 7.71
C CYS A 93 -4.42 16.05 8.83
N GLY A 94 -4.33 16.50 10.08
CA GLY A 94 -4.90 15.85 11.26
C GLY A 94 -3.94 14.83 11.92
N PRO A 95 -4.23 14.43 13.16
CA PRO A 95 -3.46 13.43 13.90
C PRO A 95 -3.76 12.01 13.43
N PHE A 96 -3.16 11.02 14.09
CA PHE A 96 -3.65 9.64 13.99
C PHE A 96 -5.09 9.59 14.52
N TYR A 97 -6.01 9.04 13.74
CA TYR A 97 -7.39 8.87 14.14
C TYR A 97 -7.62 7.52 14.77
N ASP A 98 -8.42 7.47 15.84
CA ASP A 98 -8.91 6.22 16.40
C ASP A 98 -10.17 5.78 15.66
N GLY A 99 -10.27 4.48 15.33
CA GLY A 99 -11.37 3.92 14.57
C GLY A 99 -11.24 2.42 14.36
N ALA A 100 -12.24 1.81 13.72
CA ALA A 100 -12.25 0.39 13.37
C ALA A 100 -11.42 0.11 12.09
N PHE A 101 -10.25 0.67 12.00
CA PHE A 101 -9.32 0.56 10.87
C PHE A 101 -7.86 0.70 11.33
N PRO A 102 -6.86 0.25 10.54
CA PRO A 102 -5.45 0.44 10.85
C PRO A 102 -5.10 1.94 10.77
N GLU A 103 -4.91 2.57 11.92
CA GLU A 103 -4.71 4.01 12.06
C GLU A 103 -3.43 4.53 11.41
N ASP A 104 -2.41 3.71 11.38
CA ASP A 104 -1.11 3.99 10.77
C ASP A 104 -1.20 4.01 9.24
N TYR A 105 -1.87 3.01 8.67
CA TYR A 105 -2.07 2.94 7.23
C TYR A 105 -3.03 4.05 6.75
N GLU A 106 -4.09 4.33 7.50
CA GLU A 106 -4.98 5.46 7.23
C GLU A 106 -4.21 6.78 7.20
N PHE A 107 -3.37 7.03 8.21
CA PHE A 107 -2.57 8.24 8.29
C PHE A 107 -1.67 8.41 7.07
N LEU A 108 -0.97 7.38 6.64
CA LEU A 108 -0.12 7.41 5.45
C LEU A 108 -0.93 7.68 4.17
N LEU A 109 -2.05 7.00 3.97
CA LEU A 109 -2.93 7.22 2.81
C LEU A 109 -3.48 8.64 2.78
N ARG A 110 -3.85 9.19 3.94
CA ARG A 110 -4.34 10.57 4.08
C ARG A 110 -3.27 11.59 3.75
N LEU A 111 -2.04 11.41 4.23
CA LEU A 111 -0.91 12.26 3.87
C LEU A 111 -0.65 12.24 2.36
N MET A 112 -0.62 11.06 1.74
CA MET A 112 -0.42 10.91 0.30
C MET A 112 -1.57 11.52 -0.51
N ALA A 113 -2.81 11.39 -0.05
CA ALA A 113 -3.98 12.02 -0.67
C ALA A 113 -3.94 13.55 -0.56
N ALA A 114 -3.31 14.10 0.48
CA ALA A 114 -3.07 15.53 0.66
C ALA A 114 -1.83 16.04 -0.12
N GLY A 115 -1.21 15.21 -0.96
CA GLY A 115 -0.04 15.58 -1.75
C GLY A 115 1.26 15.67 -0.96
N VAL A 116 1.33 15.08 0.23
CA VAL A 116 2.58 15.01 1.00
C VAL A 116 3.55 14.05 0.31
N ARG A 117 4.71 14.58 -0.06
CA ARG A 117 5.80 13.78 -0.64
C ARG A 117 6.58 13.08 0.47
N MET A 118 6.97 11.84 0.21
CA MET A 118 7.64 11.01 1.20
C MET A 118 8.52 9.94 0.55
N ASP A 119 9.65 9.64 1.18
CA ASP A 119 10.61 8.63 0.74
C ASP A 119 11.25 7.88 1.93
N LYS A 120 12.34 7.16 1.70
CA LYS A 120 13.11 6.50 2.74
C LYS A 120 14.61 6.76 2.57
N VAL A 121 15.31 6.88 3.70
CA VAL A 121 16.75 6.70 3.70
C VAL A 121 17.08 5.23 3.41
N PRO A 122 18.11 4.93 2.58
CA PRO A 122 18.44 3.55 2.22
C PRO A 122 19.21 2.78 3.31
N GLN A 123 19.29 3.34 4.53
CA GLN A 123 19.93 2.72 5.69
C GLN A 123 18.89 2.07 6.59
N ASP A 124 19.33 1.05 7.33
CA ASP A 124 18.52 0.47 8.41
C ASP A 124 18.44 1.49 9.56
N VAL A 125 17.23 1.76 10.02
CA VAL A 125 16.97 2.73 11.11
C VAL A 125 16.41 2.09 12.36
N LEU A 126 15.90 0.85 12.24
CA LEU A 126 15.16 0.18 13.29
C LEU A 126 15.34 -1.33 13.20
N ILE A 127 15.36 -2.02 14.34
CA ILE A 127 15.05 -3.44 14.43
C ILE A 127 13.59 -3.54 14.86
N TRP A 128 12.76 -4.10 13.97
CA TRP A 128 11.33 -4.27 14.18
C TRP A 128 11.06 -5.64 14.76
N ASN A 129 10.71 -5.67 16.04
CA ASN A 129 10.43 -6.90 16.75
C ASN A 129 9.02 -7.39 16.44
N ASP A 130 8.85 -8.71 16.48
CA ASP A 130 7.58 -9.39 16.19
C ASP A 130 7.19 -10.30 17.38
N PRO A 131 6.79 -9.73 18.52
CA PRO A 131 6.37 -10.54 19.66
C PRO A 131 5.04 -11.24 19.35
N PRO A 132 4.76 -12.42 19.93
CA PRO A 132 3.50 -13.13 19.75
C PRO A 132 2.24 -12.32 20.13
N SER A 133 2.40 -11.36 21.02
CA SER A 133 1.33 -10.46 21.52
C SER A 133 1.09 -9.22 20.65
N GLN A 134 1.69 -9.15 19.47
CA GLN A 134 1.58 -7.97 18.61
C GLN A 134 0.12 -7.65 18.25
N LEU A 135 -0.25 -6.36 18.34
CA LEU A 135 -1.62 -5.88 18.12
C LEU A 135 -2.17 -6.27 16.75
N THR A 136 -1.33 -6.28 15.72
CA THR A 136 -1.72 -6.69 14.36
C THR A 136 -2.25 -8.13 14.26
N ARG A 137 -2.04 -8.95 15.29
CA ARG A 137 -2.54 -10.33 15.38
C ARG A 137 -3.79 -10.49 16.22
N THR A 138 -4.06 -9.55 17.11
CA THR A 138 -5.06 -9.71 18.17
C THR A 138 -6.18 -8.67 18.11
N ASP A 139 -5.93 -7.51 17.53
CA ASP A 139 -6.90 -6.41 17.47
C ASP A 139 -7.66 -6.44 16.11
N PRO A 140 -9.01 -6.46 16.13
CA PRO A 140 -9.85 -6.48 14.93
C PRO A 140 -9.62 -5.30 13.97
N ARG A 141 -9.05 -4.18 14.44
CA ARG A 141 -8.69 -3.04 13.60
C ARG A 141 -7.70 -3.42 12.49
N TYR A 142 -6.89 -4.46 12.72
CA TYR A 142 -5.90 -4.97 11.78
C TYR A 142 -6.36 -6.22 11.02
N ASP A 143 -7.67 -6.52 11.04
CA ASP A 143 -8.23 -7.55 10.16
C ASP A 143 -7.94 -7.18 8.69
N PRO A 144 -7.54 -8.15 7.85
CA PRO A 144 -7.26 -7.87 6.43
C PRO A 144 -8.38 -7.11 5.72
N ASP A 145 -9.64 -7.36 6.03
CA ASP A 145 -10.76 -6.64 5.40
C ASP A 145 -10.87 -5.19 5.89
N ALA A 146 -10.38 -4.85 7.10
CA ALA A 146 -10.30 -3.46 7.57
C ALA A 146 -9.29 -2.65 6.75
N PHE A 147 -8.12 -3.24 6.42
CA PHE A 147 -7.17 -2.63 5.47
C PHE A 147 -7.79 -2.40 4.09
N TYR A 148 -8.56 -3.38 3.58
CA TYR A 148 -9.19 -3.23 2.28
C TYR A 148 -10.32 -2.21 2.27
N ARG A 149 -11.11 -2.08 3.34
CA ARG A 149 -12.13 -1.04 3.47
C ARG A 149 -11.55 0.37 3.44
N ILE A 150 -10.53 0.62 4.27
CA ILE A 150 -9.92 1.97 4.29
C ILE A 150 -9.22 2.29 2.96
N LYS A 151 -8.49 1.33 2.42
CA LYS A 151 -7.83 1.44 1.12
C LYS A 151 -8.81 1.74 -0.01
N ALA A 152 -9.97 1.06 -0.05
CA ALA A 152 -10.97 1.23 -1.10
C ALA A 152 -11.45 2.69 -1.21
N GLY A 153 -11.69 3.36 -0.07
CA GLY A 153 -12.09 4.76 -0.05
C GLY A 153 -11.04 5.71 -0.65
N TYR A 154 -9.76 5.53 -0.28
CA TYR A 154 -8.68 6.35 -0.83
C TYR A 154 -8.37 6.04 -2.30
N LEU A 155 -8.40 4.76 -2.69
CA LEU A 155 -8.21 4.33 -4.07
C LEU A 155 -9.32 4.85 -4.97
N ALA A 156 -10.58 4.74 -4.55
CA ALA A 156 -11.71 5.26 -5.31
C ALA A 156 -11.64 6.78 -5.50
N LYS A 157 -11.33 7.55 -4.44
CA LYS A 157 -11.11 9.00 -4.55
C LYS A 157 -10.02 9.34 -5.56
N TRP A 158 -8.92 8.59 -5.53
CA TRP A 158 -7.80 8.78 -6.43
C TRP A 158 -8.19 8.46 -7.89
N LEU A 159 -8.93 7.36 -8.14
CA LEU A 159 -9.42 6.99 -9.46
C LEU A 159 -10.38 8.05 -10.02
N ILE A 160 -11.37 8.46 -9.22
CA ILE A 160 -12.38 9.47 -9.61
C ILE A 160 -11.72 10.80 -9.95
N SER A 161 -10.71 11.24 -9.17
CA SER A 161 -9.97 12.48 -9.45
C SER A 161 -9.21 12.45 -10.78
N ARG A 162 -9.03 11.26 -11.38
CA ARG A 162 -8.41 11.03 -12.69
C ARG A 162 -9.42 10.70 -13.79
N GLY A 163 -10.71 10.76 -13.49
CA GLY A 163 -11.80 10.49 -14.43
C GLY A 163 -12.21 9.02 -14.54
N PHE A 164 -11.65 8.13 -13.69
CA PHE A 164 -11.97 6.70 -13.74
C PHE A 164 -13.07 6.37 -12.71
N THR A 165 -14.30 6.19 -13.18
CA THR A 165 -15.42 5.67 -12.39
C THR A 165 -15.72 4.20 -12.67
N ARG A 166 -15.01 3.60 -13.63
CA ARG A 166 -15.09 2.20 -14.02
C ARG A 166 -13.71 1.62 -14.18
N VAL A 167 -13.52 0.36 -13.76
CA VAL A 167 -12.22 -0.32 -13.78
C VAL A 167 -12.41 -1.80 -14.12
N SER A 168 -11.39 -2.39 -14.74
CA SER A 168 -11.28 -3.84 -14.91
C SER A 168 -10.34 -4.41 -13.84
N ILE A 169 -10.69 -5.56 -13.25
CA ILE A 169 -9.94 -6.17 -12.15
C ILE A 169 -9.19 -7.40 -12.63
N ILE A 170 -7.89 -7.44 -12.37
CA ILE A 170 -7.05 -8.62 -12.57
C ILE A 170 -7.15 -9.48 -11.32
N GLY A 171 -7.62 -10.72 -11.52
CA GLY A 171 -7.90 -11.71 -10.48
C GLY A 171 -9.40 -11.92 -10.26
N GLY A 172 -9.85 -13.15 -10.47
CA GLY A 172 -11.28 -13.54 -10.39
C GLY A 172 -11.62 -14.39 -9.15
N GLY A 173 -10.70 -14.58 -8.20
CA GLY A 173 -10.92 -15.39 -7.01
C GLY A 173 -11.98 -14.79 -6.07
N ARG A 174 -12.63 -15.63 -5.23
CA ARG A 174 -13.71 -15.19 -4.33
C ARG A 174 -13.29 -14.05 -3.40
N THR A 175 -12.12 -14.17 -2.78
CA THR A 175 -11.58 -13.13 -1.88
C THR A 175 -11.26 -11.85 -2.63
N THR A 176 -10.62 -11.95 -3.80
CA THR A 176 -10.34 -10.83 -4.70
C THR A 176 -11.61 -10.06 -5.03
N ARG A 177 -12.67 -10.76 -5.48
CA ARG A 177 -13.94 -10.12 -5.83
C ARG A 177 -14.56 -9.40 -4.64
N ARG A 178 -14.63 -10.04 -3.46
CA ARG A 178 -15.17 -9.42 -2.25
C ARG A 178 -14.45 -8.11 -1.91
N ARG A 179 -13.13 -8.09 -2.00
CA ARG A 179 -12.31 -6.92 -1.68
C ARG A 179 -12.41 -5.83 -2.73
N ALA A 180 -12.38 -6.19 -4.01
CA ALA A 180 -12.51 -5.23 -5.10
C ALA A 180 -13.91 -4.57 -5.14
N LEU A 181 -14.97 -5.31 -4.80
CA LEU A 181 -16.33 -4.78 -4.74
C LEU A 181 -16.52 -3.67 -3.69
N MET A 182 -15.64 -3.55 -2.70
CA MET A 182 -15.65 -2.42 -1.76
C MET A 182 -15.46 -1.06 -2.47
N LEU A 183 -14.89 -1.03 -3.66
CA LEU A 183 -14.77 0.20 -4.46
C LEU A 183 -16.13 0.76 -4.88
N GLU A 184 -17.13 -0.09 -5.07
CA GLU A 184 -18.46 0.33 -5.52
C GLU A 184 -19.21 1.14 -4.47
N GLU A 185 -18.94 0.89 -3.18
CA GLU A 185 -19.44 1.70 -2.06
C GLU A 185 -18.93 3.17 -2.13
N HIS A 186 -17.86 3.40 -2.91
CA HIS A 186 -17.22 4.70 -3.09
C HIS A 186 -17.34 5.24 -4.53
N GLY A 187 -18.24 4.68 -5.36
CA GLY A 187 -18.56 5.19 -6.69
C GLY A 187 -17.64 4.74 -7.82
N VAL A 188 -16.80 3.74 -7.61
CA VAL A 188 -15.99 3.11 -8.67
C VAL A 188 -16.51 1.71 -8.97
N PHE A 189 -17.04 1.50 -10.16
CA PHE A 189 -17.71 0.26 -10.57
C PHE A 189 -16.77 -0.68 -11.32
N ILE A 190 -16.94 -1.98 -11.09
CA ILE A 190 -16.17 -3.01 -11.77
C ILE A 190 -16.88 -3.39 -13.08
N GLU A 191 -16.18 -3.31 -14.20
CA GLU A 191 -16.72 -3.68 -15.51
C GLU A 191 -16.57 -5.17 -15.79
N ARG A 192 -15.38 -5.72 -15.53
CA ARG A 192 -15.06 -7.12 -15.81
C ARG A 192 -13.96 -7.65 -14.88
N TRP A 193 -13.92 -8.97 -14.77
CA TRP A 193 -12.83 -9.70 -14.12
C TRP A 193 -11.92 -10.27 -15.20
N LEU A 194 -10.61 -10.08 -15.05
CA LEU A 194 -9.59 -10.65 -15.91
C LEU A 194 -8.97 -11.85 -15.21
N GLU A 195 -9.05 -13.01 -15.84
CA GLU A 195 -8.70 -14.29 -15.21
C GLU A 195 -7.81 -15.12 -16.16
N VAL A 196 -6.93 -15.94 -15.58
CA VAL A 196 -6.06 -16.86 -16.30
C VAL A 196 -6.62 -18.29 -16.35
N ASP A 197 -7.51 -18.62 -15.43
CA ASP A 197 -8.13 -19.93 -15.29
C ASP A 197 -9.19 -20.13 -16.39
N PRO A 198 -8.97 -21.05 -17.35
CA PRO A 198 -9.88 -21.25 -18.47
C PRO A 198 -11.28 -21.70 -18.04
N ASP A 199 -11.39 -22.41 -16.91
CA ASP A 199 -12.68 -22.92 -16.42
C ASP A 199 -13.60 -21.78 -15.91
N LYS A 200 -13.06 -20.60 -15.65
CA LYS A 200 -13.82 -19.42 -15.21
C LYS A 200 -14.12 -18.44 -16.33
N ILE A 201 -13.34 -18.48 -17.41
CA ILE A 201 -13.48 -17.56 -18.55
C ILE A 201 -14.81 -17.83 -19.26
N GLY A 202 -15.50 -16.76 -19.67
CA GLY A 202 -16.83 -16.82 -20.29
C GLY A 202 -18.00 -16.90 -19.31
N GLN A 203 -17.74 -17.10 -18.01
CA GLN A 203 -18.77 -17.07 -16.97
C GLN A 203 -19.10 -15.63 -16.54
N ARG A 204 -20.06 -15.50 -15.65
CA ARG A 204 -20.33 -14.25 -14.92
C ARG A 204 -20.06 -14.45 -13.44
N ALA A 205 -19.41 -13.48 -12.84
CA ALA A 205 -19.14 -13.46 -11.39
C ALA A 205 -19.57 -12.10 -10.80
N SER A 206 -20.38 -12.13 -9.75
CA SER A 206 -20.96 -10.91 -9.15
C SER A 206 -21.65 -10.01 -10.20
N GLY A 207 -22.34 -10.63 -11.17
CA GLY A 207 -23.03 -9.91 -12.25
C GLY A 207 -22.16 -9.37 -13.39
N ARG A 208 -20.83 -9.53 -13.36
CA ARG A 208 -19.89 -9.02 -14.37
C ARG A 208 -19.28 -10.17 -15.16
N PRO A 209 -18.89 -9.95 -16.43
CA PRO A 209 -18.22 -10.96 -17.24
C PRO A 209 -16.83 -11.29 -16.69
N VAL A 210 -16.44 -12.55 -16.82
CA VAL A 210 -15.07 -13.03 -16.59
C VAL A 210 -14.41 -13.23 -17.94
N CYS A 211 -13.44 -12.40 -18.26
CA CYS A 211 -12.73 -12.38 -19.54
C CYS A 211 -11.33 -12.98 -19.38
N SER A 212 -10.74 -13.40 -20.48
CA SER A 212 -9.38 -13.89 -20.48
C SER A 212 -8.39 -12.76 -20.23
N TRP A 213 -7.41 -12.96 -19.35
CA TRP A 213 -6.24 -12.09 -19.22
C TRP A 213 -5.51 -11.88 -20.56
N ARG A 214 -5.52 -12.90 -21.45
CA ARG A 214 -4.88 -12.84 -22.74
C ARG A 214 -5.53 -11.87 -23.74
N GLU A 215 -6.75 -11.40 -23.44
CA GLU A 215 -7.47 -10.41 -24.25
C GLU A 215 -7.01 -8.97 -23.95
N VAL A 216 -6.18 -8.78 -22.91
CA VAL A 216 -5.63 -7.47 -22.58
C VAL A 216 -4.59 -7.08 -23.63
N GLY A 217 -4.95 -6.12 -24.49
CA GLY A 217 -4.07 -5.52 -25.49
C GLY A 217 -3.39 -4.25 -24.96
N ALA A 218 -3.03 -3.34 -25.88
CA ALA A 218 -2.54 -2.00 -25.52
C ALA A 218 -3.63 -1.18 -24.81
N PRO A 219 -3.26 -0.18 -23.98
CA PRO A 219 -4.23 0.66 -23.27
C PRO A 219 -5.19 1.37 -24.24
N GLN A 220 -6.49 1.29 -23.95
CA GLN A 220 -7.55 1.93 -24.77
C GLN A 220 -8.45 2.83 -23.93
N GLY A 221 -7.91 3.46 -22.86
CA GLY A 221 -8.66 4.36 -22.00
C GLY A 221 -9.30 3.71 -20.78
N GLU A 222 -9.19 2.39 -20.62
CA GLU A 222 -9.58 1.68 -19.39
C GLU A 222 -8.49 1.75 -18.32
N PHE A 223 -8.86 1.55 -17.06
CA PHE A 223 -7.92 1.44 -15.95
C PHE A 223 -7.97 0.03 -15.35
N LEU A 224 -6.80 -0.58 -15.18
CA LEU A 224 -6.67 -1.93 -14.59
C LEU A 224 -6.24 -1.84 -13.12
N LEU A 225 -6.88 -2.64 -12.28
CA LEU A 225 -6.44 -2.86 -10.89
C LEU A 225 -6.10 -4.34 -10.70
N SER A 226 -4.90 -4.62 -10.24
CA SER A 226 -4.54 -5.99 -9.84
C SER A 226 -4.79 -6.20 -8.36
N TYR A 227 -5.70 -7.14 -8.06
CA TYR A 227 -5.97 -7.66 -6.71
C TYR A 227 -5.39 -9.06 -6.49
N VAL A 228 -4.37 -9.44 -7.25
CA VAL A 228 -3.68 -10.72 -7.11
C VAL A 228 -2.65 -10.64 -6.00
N GLY A 229 -2.97 -11.17 -4.82
CA GLY A 229 -2.15 -11.07 -3.61
C GLY A 229 -1.08 -12.17 -3.46
N ASN A 230 -0.91 -13.08 -4.43
CA ASN A 230 0.15 -14.08 -4.37
C ASN A 230 1.51 -13.42 -4.54
N ARG A 231 2.46 -13.75 -3.67
CA ARG A 231 3.82 -13.19 -3.71
C ARG A 231 4.48 -13.37 -5.07
N GLY A 232 5.12 -12.31 -5.56
CA GLY A 232 5.75 -12.26 -6.89
C GLY A 232 4.79 -12.09 -8.06
N SER A 233 3.50 -12.35 -7.90
CA SER A 233 2.52 -12.19 -8.97
C SER A 233 2.36 -10.73 -9.41
N GLY A 234 2.39 -9.79 -8.46
CA GLY A 234 2.30 -8.36 -8.76
C GLY A 234 3.42 -7.89 -9.68
N ALA A 235 4.67 -8.25 -9.37
CA ALA A 235 5.83 -7.90 -10.20
C ALA A 235 5.71 -8.50 -11.62
N ARG A 236 5.27 -9.77 -11.73
CA ARG A 236 5.06 -10.42 -13.03
C ARG A 236 3.96 -9.73 -13.83
N ILE A 237 2.80 -9.46 -13.22
CA ILE A 237 1.68 -8.76 -13.87
C ILE A 237 2.14 -7.37 -14.34
N ALA A 238 2.83 -6.62 -13.49
CA ALA A 238 3.35 -5.30 -13.86
C ALA A 238 4.35 -5.36 -15.02
N SER A 239 5.19 -6.42 -15.07
CA SER A 239 6.12 -6.63 -16.19
C SER A 239 5.40 -6.93 -17.49
N GLU A 240 4.42 -7.84 -17.47
CA GLU A 240 3.61 -8.20 -18.64
C GLU A 240 2.82 -6.98 -19.15
N LEU A 241 2.21 -6.20 -18.26
CA LEU A 241 1.50 -4.97 -18.63
C LEU A 241 2.42 -3.94 -19.27
N ARG A 242 3.62 -3.72 -18.72
CA ARG A 242 4.59 -2.79 -19.32
C ARG A 242 5.00 -3.20 -20.73
N GLN A 243 5.15 -4.50 -21.00
CA GLN A 243 5.46 -5.01 -22.36
C GLN A 243 4.33 -4.71 -23.37
N LEU A 244 3.09 -4.57 -22.88
CA LEU A 244 1.93 -4.18 -23.67
C LEU A 244 1.73 -2.65 -23.75
N GLY A 245 2.66 -1.85 -23.19
CA GLY A 245 2.60 -0.38 -23.20
C GLY A 245 1.80 0.24 -22.05
N TRP A 246 1.40 -0.55 -21.03
CA TRP A 246 0.71 -0.03 -19.85
C TRP A 246 1.69 0.63 -18.89
N VAL A 247 1.36 1.80 -18.38
CA VAL A 247 2.19 2.59 -17.46
C VAL A 247 1.58 2.57 -16.07
N PRO A 248 2.35 2.16 -15.02
CA PRO A 248 1.88 2.19 -13.64
C PRO A 248 1.47 3.60 -13.22
N GLY A 249 0.38 3.75 -12.48
CA GLY A 249 -0.11 5.03 -12.02
C GLY A 249 -0.85 5.87 -13.08
N ILE A 250 -0.77 5.48 -14.37
CA ILE A 250 -1.50 6.12 -15.47
C ILE A 250 -2.60 5.19 -15.99
N HIS A 251 -2.26 3.93 -16.21
CA HIS A 251 -3.16 2.95 -16.82
C HIS A 251 -3.50 1.79 -15.88
N PHE A 252 -2.66 1.51 -14.91
CA PHE A 252 -2.91 0.45 -13.94
C PHE A 252 -2.26 0.72 -12.58
N LEU A 253 -2.74 0.02 -11.55
CA LEU A 253 -2.12 -0.10 -10.24
C LEU A 253 -2.21 -1.54 -9.71
N LEU A 254 -1.24 -1.88 -8.86
CA LEU A 254 -1.34 -3.04 -7.98
C LEU A 254 -2.10 -2.61 -6.71
N ALA A 255 -3.05 -3.42 -6.28
CA ALA A 255 -3.93 -3.16 -5.13
C ALA A 255 -4.01 -4.35 -4.14
N ALA A 256 -3.11 -5.35 -4.31
CA ALA A 256 -2.87 -6.44 -3.38
C ALA A 256 -1.46 -7.02 -3.56
#